data_fe899edc4ff5fee47217625c22040920
#
_entry.id   fe899edc4ff5fee47217625c22040920
#
_cell.length_a   1.000
_cell.length_b   1.000
_cell.length_c   1.000
_cell.angle_alpha   90.00
_cell.angle_beta   90.00
_cell.angle_gamma   90.00
#
_symmetry.space_group_name_H-M   'P 1'
#
loop_
_entity.id
_entity.type
_entity.pdbx_description
1 polymer ?
#
loop_
_entity_poly.entity_id
_entity_poly.type
_entity_poly.pdbx_seq_one_letter_code
_entity_poly.pdbx_strand_id
1 'polypeptide(L)'
;MNAQKPLELILARNLLSSIPTPAFLVGEKGELVFYNEAAGALVGRRFEETGKLSAEEWTTEFGPFDENEQPIPYLQNPATTAVRENRPYHGNFRICAAGGNHQDIAASTIPIVGPGGSSGAIVIFWAVNEGGKPA
;
A
#
# COMPACT_ATOMS: atom_id res chain seq x y z
N MET A 1 10.71 19.43 18.82
CA MET A 1 11.04 18.08 18.37
C MET A 1 10.77 17.93 16.90
N ASN A 2 11.70 17.41 16.19
CA ASN A 2 11.58 17.30 14.75
C ASN A 2 10.63 16.20 14.32
N ALA A 3 9.80 16.53 13.36
CA ALA A 3 8.94 15.55 12.71
C ALA A 3 9.59 15.06 11.42
N GLN A 4 10.90 14.87 11.44
CA GLN A 4 11.62 14.39 10.27
C GLN A 4 11.23 12.95 9.97
N LYS A 5 11.01 12.70 8.68
CA LYS A 5 10.75 11.33 8.23
C LYS A 5 12.04 10.52 8.34
N PRO A 6 11.94 9.23 8.67
CA PRO A 6 13.11 8.36 8.61
C PRO A 6 13.73 8.39 7.22
N LEU A 7 15.05 8.33 7.17
CA LEU A 7 15.78 8.32 5.90
C LEU A 7 15.32 7.16 5.02
N GLU A 8 15.00 6.02 5.62
CA GLU A 8 14.53 4.83 4.90
C GLU A 8 13.29 5.14 4.08
N LEU A 9 12.35 5.92 4.64
CA LEU A 9 11.12 6.28 3.92
C LEU A 9 11.40 7.25 2.79
N ILE A 10 12.33 8.17 2.97
CA ILE A 10 12.70 9.12 1.92
C ILE A 10 13.32 8.37 0.74
N LEU A 11 14.23 7.45 1.01
CA LEU A 11 14.87 6.65 -0.02
C LEU A 11 13.86 5.74 -0.72
N ALA A 12 12.95 5.14 0.04
CA ALA A 12 11.91 4.29 -0.52
C ALA A 12 11.01 5.10 -1.46
N ARG A 13 10.60 6.29 -1.06
CA ARG A 13 9.77 7.14 -1.91
C ARG A 13 10.48 7.48 -3.23
N ASN A 14 11.76 7.81 -3.16
CA ASN A 14 12.53 8.11 -4.36
C ASN A 14 12.59 6.90 -5.29
N LEU A 15 12.81 5.71 -4.73
CA LEU A 15 12.85 4.48 -5.51
C LEU A 15 11.50 4.21 -6.18
N LEU A 16 10.41 4.28 -5.40
CA LEU A 16 9.07 3.99 -5.91
C LEU A 16 8.66 4.95 -7.02
N SER A 17 9.14 6.20 -6.98
CA SER A 17 8.83 7.17 -8.02
C SER A 17 9.45 6.80 -9.36
N SER A 18 10.43 5.89 -9.37
CA SER A 18 11.17 5.51 -10.57
C SER A 18 10.74 4.17 -11.17
N ILE A 19 9.85 3.44 -10.52
CA ILE A 19 9.45 2.12 -11.02
C ILE A 19 8.07 2.18 -11.67
N PRO A 20 7.85 1.32 -12.69
CA PRO A 20 6.56 1.31 -13.40
C PRO A 20 5.48 0.45 -12.73
N THR A 21 5.81 -0.23 -11.66
CA THR A 21 4.88 -1.11 -10.96
C THR A 21 4.13 -0.34 -9.87
N PRO A 22 2.80 -0.50 -9.76
CA PRO A 22 2.05 0.16 -8.70
C PRO A 22 2.61 -0.15 -7.32
N ALA A 23 2.79 0.87 -6.49
CA ALA A 23 3.34 0.70 -5.16
C ALA A 23 2.83 1.76 -4.20
N PHE A 24 2.55 1.34 -2.98
CA PHE A 24 2.23 2.20 -1.85
C PHE A 24 3.41 2.21 -0.88
N LEU A 25 3.61 3.35 -0.24
CA LEU A 25 4.55 3.48 0.87
C LEU A 25 3.74 3.76 2.14
N VAL A 26 3.90 2.90 3.12
CA VAL A 26 3.12 2.92 4.36
C VAL A 26 4.08 3.19 5.51
N GLY A 27 3.69 4.07 6.42
CA GLY A 27 4.50 4.38 7.60
C GLY A 27 4.33 3.37 8.71
N GLU A 28 5.00 3.62 9.84
CA GLU A 28 5.02 2.66 10.95
C GLU A 28 3.67 2.46 11.63
N LYS A 29 2.76 3.42 11.46
CA LYS A 29 1.41 3.33 12.03
C LYS A 29 0.38 2.85 11.01
N GLY A 30 0.85 2.38 9.86
CA GLY A 30 -0.03 1.93 8.79
C GLY A 30 -0.59 3.05 7.93
N GLU A 31 -0.17 4.29 8.16
CA GLU A 31 -0.64 5.42 7.37
C GLU A 31 -0.04 5.39 5.96
N LEU A 32 -0.83 5.81 4.98
CA LEU A 32 -0.35 5.91 3.60
C LEU A 32 0.45 7.20 3.46
N VAL A 33 1.73 7.06 3.19
CA VAL A 33 2.67 8.19 3.10
C VAL A 33 2.84 8.67 1.67
N PHE A 34 2.77 7.73 0.72
CA PHE A 34 2.99 8.03 -0.69
C PHE A 34 2.53 6.86 -1.55
N TYR A 35 2.15 7.13 -2.78
CA TYR A 35 2.07 6.10 -3.80
C TYR A 35 2.53 6.66 -5.13
N ASN A 36 3.06 5.80 -5.99
CA ASN A 36 3.65 6.24 -7.24
C ASN A 36 2.59 6.45 -8.33
N GLU A 37 3.04 6.94 -9.47
CA GLU A 37 2.15 7.24 -10.58
C GLU A 37 1.41 6.00 -11.08
N ALA A 38 2.08 4.86 -11.13
CA ALA A 38 1.44 3.61 -11.57
C ALA A 38 0.30 3.21 -10.63
N ALA A 39 0.49 3.37 -9.31
CA ALA A 39 -0.58 3.11 -8.34
C ALA A 39 -1.73 4.08 -8.54
N GLY A 40 -1.42 5.36 -8.77
CA GLY A 40 -2.43 6.38 -9.03
C GLY A 40 -3.27 6.06 -10.26
N ALA A 41 -2.65 5.54 -11.31
CA ALA A 41 -3.37 5.14 -12.50
C ALA A 41 -4.36 4.01 -12.21
N LEU A 42 -3.96 3.07 -11.36
CA LEU A 42 -4.83 1.93 -11.02
C LEU A 42 -6.00 2.34 -10.14
N VAL A 43 -5.77 3.17 -9.11
CA VAL A 43 -6.83 3.58 -8.20
C VAL A 43 -7.65 4.78 -8.71
N GLY A 44 -7.17 5.43 -9.78
CA GLY A 44 -7.90 6.52 -10.41
C GLY A 44 -7.68 7.89 -9.79
N ARG A 45 -6.69 8.04 -8.93
CA ARG A 45 -6.35 9.32 -8.29
C ARG A 45 -4.85 9.42 -8.14
N ARG A 46 -4.29 10.59 -8.45
CA ARG A 46 -2.88 10.82 -8.23
C ARG A 46 -2.64 11.14 -6.75
N PHE A 47 -1.46 10.80 -6.26
CA PHE A 47 -1.11 11.09 -4.87
C PHE A 47 -1.21 12.59 -4.55
N GLU A 48 -0.88 13.44 -5.51
CA GLU A 48 -0.98 14.88 -5.34
C GLU A 48 -2.41 15.35 -5.03
N GLU A 49 -3.39 14.57 -5.44
CA GLU A 49 -4.81 14.87 -5.20
C GLU A 49 -5.28 14.37 -3.84
N THR A 50 -4.82 13.20 -3.42
CA THR A 50 -5.28 12.61 -2.16
C THR A 50 -4.45 13.05 -0.95
N GLY A 51 -3.14 13.23 -1.15
CA GLY A 51 -2.22 13.45 -0.05
C GLY A 51 -2.09 12.23 0.84
N LYS A 52 -1.50 12.44 2.00
CA LYS A 52 -1.34 11.38 3.00
C LYS A 52 -2.69 11.01 3.61
N LEU A 53 -2.89 9.73 3.85
CA LEU A 53 -4.12 9.21 4.44
C LEU A 53 -3.78 8.36 5.65
N SER A 54 -4.65 8.40 6.67
CA SER A 54 -4.51 7.50 7.80
C SER A 54 -4.79 6.06 7.35
N ALA A 55 -4.41 5.09 8.18
CA ALA A 55 -4.67 3.68 7.89
C ALA A 55 -6.16 3.43 7.63
N GLU A 56 -7.02 4.04 8.45
CA GLU A 56 -8.46 3.88 8.29
C GLU A 56 -8.98 4.52 7.01
N GLU A 57 -8.45 5.70 6.68
CA GLU A 57 -8.89 6.41 5.49
C GLU A 57 -8.57 5.65 4.21
N TRP A 58 -7.33 5.20 4.04
CA TRP A 58 -6.98 4.55 2.79
C TRP A 58 -7.55 3.13 2.70
N THR A 59 -7.75 2.45 3.83
CA THR A 59 -8.41 1.16 3.84
C THR A 59 -9.86 1.30 3.39
N THR A 60 -10.54 2.36 3.82
CA THR A 60 -11.90 2.62 3.40
C THR A 60 -11.99 3.01 1.93
N GLU A 61 -11.06 3.84 1.46
CA GLU A 61 -11.07 4.36 0.09
C GLU A 61 -10.64 3.31 -0.95
N PHE A 62 -9.55 2.62 -0.65
CA PHE A 62 -8.91 1.75 -1.64
C PHE A 62 -9.01 0.27 -1.30
N GLY A 63 -9.19 -0.07 -0.06
CA GLY A 63 -9.20 -1.45 0.38
C GLY A 63 -7.91 -1.82 1.12
N PRO A 64 -7.62 -3.09 1.26
CA PRO A 64 -8.24 -4.24 0.60
C PRO A 64 -9.62 -4.59 1.15
N PHE A 65 -10.41 -5.24 0.30
CA PHE A 65 -11.73 -5.74 0.64
C PHE A 65 -11.73 -7.26 0.67
N ASP A 66 -12.60 -7.84 1.51
CA ASP A 66 -12.76 -9.28 1.57
C ASP A 66 -13.72 -9.79 0.48
N GLU A 67 -14.02 -11.09 0.52
CA GLU A 67 -14.90 -11.72 -0.48
C GLU A 67 -16.32 -11.16 -0.47
N ASN A 68 -16.74 -10.58 0.66
CA ASN A 68 -18.07 -9.98 0.81
C ASN A 68 -18.04 -8.48 0.52
N GLU A 69 -16.95 -7.98 -0.07
CA GLU A 69 -16.76 -6.59 -0.42
C GLU A 69 -16.78 -5.66 0.80
N GLN A 70 -16.39 -6.18 1.96
CA GLN A 70 -16.24 -5.39 3.17
C GLN A 70 -14.77 -5.04 3.37
N PRO A 71 -14.46 -3.81 3.81
CA PRO A 71 -13.07 -3.44 4.08
C PRO A 71 -12.47 -4.37 5.12
N ILE A 72 -11.25 -4.84 4.87
CA ILE A 72 -10.50 -5.62 5.85
C ILE A 72 -10.00 -4.63 6.92
N PRO A 73 -10.27 -4.87 8.21
CA PRO A 73 -9.82 -3.95 9.26
C PRO A 73 -8.31 -3.71 9.18
N TYR A 74 -7.88 -2.49 9.43
CA TYR A 74 -6.47 -2.14 9.25
C TYR A 74 -5.53 -2.98 10.12
N LEU A 75 -5.98 -3.45 11.29
CA LEU A 75 -5.17 -4.33 12.13
C LEU A 75 -4.91 -5.69 11.48
N GLN A 76 -5.75 -6.08 10.54
CA GLN A 76 -5.62 -7.32 9.78
C GLN A 76 -5.09 -7.09 8.37
N ASN A 77 -4.84 -5.83 8.03
CA ASN A 77 -4.33 -5.44 6.72
C ASN A 77 -2.91 -5.98 6.55
N PRO A 78 -2.57 -6.53 5.38
CA PRO A 78 -1.22 -7.06 5.14
C PRO A 78 -0.11 -6.05 5.40
N ALA A 79 -0.31 -4.78 5.06
CA ALA A 79 0.70 -3.75 5.29
C ALA A 79 0.95 -3.57 6.80
N THR A 80 -0.13 -3.48 7.58
CA THR A 80 -0.02 -3.35 9.04
C THR A 80 0.65 -4.58 9.65
N THR A 81 0.27 -5.77 9.17
CA THR A 81 0.86 -7.02 9.65
C THR A 81 2.35 -7.08 9.36
N ALA A 82 2.77 -6.69 8.15
CA ALA A 82 4.18 -6.70 7.78
C ALA A 82 4.99 -5.76 8.66
N VAL A 83 4.47 -4.56 8.94
CA VAL A 83 5.15 -3.60 9.80
C VAL A 83 5.25 -4.14 11.23
N ARG A 84 4.13 -4.63 11.76
CA ARG A 84 4.06 -5.10 13.15
C ARG A 84 4.93 -6.32 13.39
N GLU A 85 4.92 -7.26 12.46
CA GLU A 85 5.67 -8.52 12.59
C GLU A 85 7.06 -8.44 11.96
N ASN A 86 7.35 -7.35 11.30
CA ASN A 86 8.65 -7.11 10.67
C ASN A 86 9.06 -8.25 9.72
N ARG A 87 8.11 -8.67 8.88
CA ARG A 87 8.35 -9.71 7.88
C ARG A 87 7.51 -9.49 6.63
N PRO A 88 7.98 -9.97 5.48
CA PRO A 88 7.21 -9.83 4.23
C PRO A 88 5.89 -10.59 4.29
N TYR A 89 4.94 -10.10 3.52
CA TYR A 89 3.64 -10.76 3.35
C TYR A 89 3.26 -10.70 1.88
N HIS A 90 2.71 -11.78 1.37
CA HIS A 90 2.25 -11.84 -0.02
C HIS A 90 0.84 -12.44 -0.05
N GLY A 91 -0.02 -11.91 -0.90
CA GLY A 91 -1.38 -12.43 -1.02
C GLY A 91 -2.16 -11.80 -2.15
N ASN A 92 -3.36 -12.30 -2.35
CA ASN A 92 -4.29 -11.78 -3.34
C ASN A 92 -5.40 -11.04 -2.62
N PHE A 93 -5.79 -9.88 -3.16
CA PHE A 93 -6.76 -9.00 -2.53
C PHE A 93 -7.63 -8.35 -3.58
N ARG A 94 -8.67 -7.69 -3.12
CA ARG A 94 -9.52 -6.88 -3.98
C ARG A 94 -9.42 -5.44 -3.53
N ILE A 95 -9.26 -4.52 -4.49
CA ILE A 95 -9.19 -3.10 -4.18
C ILE A 95 -10.23 -2.35 -5.02
N CYS A 96 -10.52 -1.11 -4.61
CA CYS A 96 -11.34 -0.21 -5.40
C CYS A 96 -10.43 0.51 -6.41
N ALA A 97 -10.69 0.30 -7.68
CA ALA A 97 -9.92 0.87 -8.77
C ALA A 97 -10.62 2.08 -9.37
N ALA A 98 -10.05 2.61 -10.43
CA ALA A 98 -10.60 3.75 -11.15
C ALA A 98 -12.04 3.49 -11.56
N GLY A 99 -12.89 4.51 -11.43
CA GLY A 99 -14.31 4.41 -11.80
C GLY A 99 -15.17 3.69 -10.78
N GLY A 100 -14.63 3.39 -9.60
CA GLY A 100 -15.37 2.71 -8.54
C GLY A 100 -15.50 1.22 -8.71
N ASN A 101 -14.83 0.65 -9.72
CA ASN A 101 -14.86 -0.79 -9.97
C ASN A 101 -13.88 -1.51 -9.04
N HIS A 102 -14.23 -2.73 -8.67
CA HIS A 102 -13.32 -3.56 -7.89
C HIS A 102 -12.33 -4.25 -8.82
N GLN A 103 -11.10 -4.37 -8.37
CA GLN A 103 -10.02 -4.99 -9.12
C GLN A 103 -9.30 -5.99 -8.24
N ASP A 104 -9.16 -7.22 -8.73
CA ASP A 104 -8.37 -8.22 -8.03
C ASP A 104 -6.89 -7.95 -8.29
N ILE A 105 -6.09 -8.00 -7.24
CA ILE A 105 -4.66 -7.75 -7.30
C ILE A 105 -3.90 -8.83 -6.54
N ALA A 106 -2.64 -9.00 -6.92
CA ALA A 106 -1.66 -9.68 -6.08
C ALA A 106 -0.78 -8.60 -5.48
N ALA A 107 -0.41 -8.76 -4.23
CA ALA A 107 0.38 -7.76 -3.52
C ALA A 107 1.49 -8.42 -2.71
N SER A 108 2.65 -7.80 -2.71
CA SER A 108 3.77 -8.16 -1.84
C SER A 108 4.04 -6.97 -0.94
N THR A 109 4.02 -7.21 0.36
CA THR A 109 4.30 -6.18 1.36
C THR A 109 5.65 -6.47 1.99
N ILE A 110 6.53 -5.48 1.93
CA ILE A 110 7.93 -5.63 2.36
C ILE A 110 8.18 -4.61 3.46
N PRO A 111 8.50 -5.05 4.69
CA PRO A 111 8.78 -4.10 5.77
C PRO A 111 10.07 -3.34 5.52
N ILE A 112 10.08 -2.09 5.92
CA ILE A 112 11.29 -1.23 5.86
C ILE A 112 11.85 -1.18 7.26
N VAL A 113 13.10 -1.63 7.41
CA VAL A 113 13.75 -1.73 8.71
C VAL A 113 14.83 -0.66 8.82
N GLY A 114 14.76 0.12 9.89
CA GLY A 114 15.75 1.12 10.22
C GLY A 114 16.41 0.80 11.54
N PRO A 115 17.28 1.70 12.04
CA PRO A 115 18.00 1.46 13.30
C PRO A 115 17.10 1.22 14.51
N GLY A 116 15.90 1.80 14.51
CA GLY A 116 14.95 1.64 15.61
C GLY A 116 13.92 0.55 15.41
N GLY A 117 14.07 -0.27 14.37
CA GLY A 117 13.11 -1.32 14.04
C GLY A 117 12.36 -0.99 12.77
N SER A 118 11.11 -1.41 12.67
CA SER A 118 10.31 -1.20 11.47
C SER A 118 9.91 0.27 11.33
N SER A 119 10.21 0.85 10.17
CA SER A 119 9.87 2.26 9.85
C SER A 119 8.63 2.36 8.96
N GLY A 120 8.16 1.25 8.45
CA GLY A 120 7.02 1.22 7.54
C GLY A 120 7.10 0.03 6.62
N ALA A 121 6.44 0.12 5.48
CA ALA A 121 6.45 -0.96 4.50
C ALA A 121 6.21 -0.43 3.09
N ILE A 122 6.71 -1.18 2.11
CA ILE A 122 6.39 -0.98 0.71
C ILE A 122 5.39 -2.05 0.32
N VAL A 123 4.30 -1.65 -0.33
CA VAL A 123 3.33 -2.58 -0.89
C VAL A 123 3.41 -2.47 -2.40
N ILE A 124 3.93 -3.51 -3.04
CA ILE A 124 4.00 -3.59 -4.50
C ILE A 124 2.85 -4.47 -4.95
N PHE A 125 2.06 -4.01 -5.91
CA PHE A 125 0.91 -4.78 -6.33
C PHE A 125 0.69 -4.68 -7.84
N TRP A 126 -0.07 -5.64 -8.38
CA TRP A 126 -0.37 -5.68 -9.80
C TRP A 126 -1.74 -6.33 -10.00
N ALA A 127 -2.42 -5.90 -11.07
CA ALA A 127 -3.72 -6.44 -11.40
C ALA A 127 -3.60 -7.91 -11.82
N VAL A 128 -4.57 -8.72 -11.42
CA VAL A 128 -4.63 -10.12 -11.83
C VAL A 128 -6.03 -10.41 -12.38
N ASN A 129 -6.13 -11.46 -13.19
CA ASN A 129 -7.42 -11.92 -13.69
C ASN A 129 -8.02 -12.93 -12.70
N GLU A 130 -9.21 -13.48 -13.03
CA GLU A 130 -9.92 -14.42 -12.18
C GLU A 130 -9.10 -15.65 -11.78
N GLY A 131 -8.16 -16.06 -12.60
CA GLY A 131 -7.29 -17.17 -12.26
C GLY A 131 -6.08 -16.79 -11.43
N GLY A 132 -5.99 -15.55 -10.97
CA GLY A 132 -4.85 -15.08 -10.23
C GLY A 132 -3.60 -14.85 -11.07
N LYS A 133 -3.74 -14.82 -12.39
CA LYS A 133 -2.63 -14.58 -13.28
C LYS A 133 -2.53 -13.09 -13.59
N PRO A 134 -1.33 -12.58 -13.88
CA PRO A 134 -1.18 -11.17 -14.25
C PRO A 134 -2.10 -10.83 -15.43
N ALA A 135 -2.77 -9.71 -15.27
CA ALA A 135 -3.70 -9.25 -16.29
C ALA A 135 -2.98 -8.67 -17.50
#